data_caa9ff8cb6cc40c8b7466f33b27a381e
#
_entry.id   caa9ff8cb6cc40c8b7466f33b27a381e
#
_cell.length_a   1.000
_cell.length_b   1.000
_cell.length_c   1.000
_cell.angle_alpha   90.00
_cell.angle_beta   90.00
_cell.angle_gamma   90.00
#
_symmetry.space_group_name_H-M   'P 1'
#
loop_
_entity.id
_entity.type
_entity.pdbx_description
1 polymer ?
#
loop_
_entity_poly.entity_id
_entity_poly.type
_entity_poly.pdbx_seq_one_letter_code
_entity_poly.pdbx_strand_id
1 'polypeptide(L)'
;SNGYDLNDDPILNTVEPYKSYTGFLRHNFKKNKWSYFSSVRIYNENQNFTLNENSYGKNIINELGINTSINYIKNKNYKLIFENYYTNYKNDEEFRLNQNSIEESFFNQSLFKSELRSIYTINKKNTLTFGLGFYSELLKRNNFNREEVSQNSFNYFVQYEGFIFENTNYVFGARYDQYDEYESEFSPRFAIRTQINDNVSSKISIGKGFKTPDYRQLYFNFSNSISGYSVIGFNAAKEIISNLQSLGQISNLIISQDEFEGKLKPETSISFNLGFNIKTNKSTVFDINFFRNQISNLIDYKIIASKVNGQSIFSYYNLNKVYTQGIEFNSTSTVFNDIEISLGYQFLEAKDNDSKNQIKNGEVFARRTPSSPTFQIKPKDYFGLYNRSKHNFNLKISYAFKDYFDIYFKSKYRSKYGLSDSNGNNLLDDFDDFVESNLISDISISKNYKNYILTFGVENLFDYTDRENIPNYPGRIIYSKLNIKL
;
A
#
# COMPACT_ATOMS: atom_id res chain seq x y z
N SER A 1 -15.51 3.20 20.01
CA SER A 1 -14.59 4.29 20.35
C SER A 1 -15.36 5.51 20.78
N ASN A 2 -14.88 6.21 21.79
CA ASN A 2 -15.43 7.51 22.19
C ASN A 2 -14.84 8.68 21.40
N GLY A 3 -13.98 8.36 20.42
CA GLY A 3 -13.21 9.38 19.74
C GLY A 3 -12.08 9.94 20.61
N TYR A 4 -11.29 10.83 20.05
CA TYR A 4 -10.33 11.66 20.77
C TYR A 4 -10.02 12.93 19.99
N ASP A 5 -9.55 13.94 20.71
CA ASP A 5 -9.14 15.20 20.14
C ASP A 5 -7.69 15.53 20.53
N LEU A 6 -6.89 15.95 19.57
CA LEU A 6 -5.49 16.35 19.71
C LEU A 6 -5.25 17.81 19.32
N ASN A 7 -6.28 18.50 18.85
CA ASN A 7 -6.19 19.92 18.50
C ASN A 7 -6.89 20.78 19.56
N ASP A 8 -6.61 22.06 19.55
CA ASP A 8 -7.22 23.02 20.48
C ASP A 8 -8.53 23.61 19.92
N ASP A 9 -9.05 23.03 18.82
CA ASP A 9 -10.30 23.44 18.19
C ASP A 9 -11.49 22.87 18.99
N PRO A 10 -12.43 23.67 19.47
CA PRO A 10 -13.53 23.19 20.28
C PRO A 10 -14.61 22.44 19.50
N ILE A 11 -14.51 22.34 18.16
CA ILE A 11 -15.57 21.84 17.28
C ILE A 11 -15.18 20.52 16.64
N LEU A 12 -13.90 20.37 16.25
CA LEU A 12 -13.43 19.23 15.49
C LEU A 12 -12.69 18.22 16.38
N ASN A 13 -13.17 17.00 16.40
CA ASN A 13 -12.40 15.89 16.96
C ASN A 13 -11.36 15.39 15.95
N THR A 14 -10.16 15.05 16.41
CA THR A 14 -9.15 14.39 15.57
C THR A 14 -9.64 13.03 15.09
N VAL A 15 -10.34 12.31 15.96
CA VAL A 15 -11.06 11.07 15.62
C VAL A 15 -12.45 11.12 16.23
N GLU A 16 -13.43 11.12 15.37
CA GLU A 16 -14.83 11.13 15.78
C GLU A 16 -15.27 9.81 16.44
N PRO A 17 -16.23 9.87 17.40
CA PRO A 17 -16.78 8.68 18.01
C PRO A 17 -17.42 7.74 16.98
N TYR A 18 -17.21 6.43 17.12
CA TYR A 18 -17.85 5.44 16.27
C TYR A 18 -18.26 4.18 17.04
N LYS A 19 -19.26 3.48 16.51
CA LYS A 19 -19.71 2.17 16.98
C LYS A 19 -19.47 1.15 15.90
N SER A 20 -18.76 0.06 16.21
CA SER A 20 -18.55 -1.02 15.27
C SER A 20 -18.87 -2.39 15.86
N TYR A 21 -19.33 -3.29 15.01
CA TYR A 21 -19.62 -4.68 15.34
C TYR A 21 -18.91 -5.58 14.35
N THR A 22 -18.23 -6.60 14.86
CA THR A 22 -17.58 -7.61 14.03
C THR A 22 -18.04 -9.00 14.44
N GLY A 23 -18.58 -9.74 13.48
CA GLY A 23 -18.89 -11.17 13.62
C GLY A 23 -17.92 -11.99 12.79
N PHE A 24 -17.41 -13.08 13.34
CA PHE A 24 -16.50 -13.97 12.63
C PHE A 24 -16.84 -15.43 12.94
N LEU A 25 -17.05 -16.23 11.88
CA LEU A 25 -17.26 -17.67 11.96
C LEU A 25 -16.19 -18.38 11.13
N ARG A 26 -15.61 -19.42 11.69
CA ARG A 26 -14.66 -20.31 11.00
C ARG A 26 -15.08 -21.77 11.15
N HIS A 27 -15.06 -22.49 10.04
CA HIS A 27 -15.30 -23.92 10.02
C HIS A 27 -14.17 -24.65 9.32
N ASN A 28 -13.66 -25.73 9.94
CA ASN A 28 -12.66 -26.61 9.38
C ASN A 28 -13.17 -28.04 9.43
N PHE A 29 -13.08 -28.75 8.33
CA PHE A 29 -13.44 -30.15 8.24
C PHE A 29 -12.38 -30.93 7.49
N LYS A 30 -12.00 -32.09 8.00
CA LYS A 30 -11.05 -32.99 7.35
C LYS A 30 -11.56 -34.42 7.40
N LYS A 31 -11.63 -35.06 6.23
CA LYS A 31 -12.01 -36.47 6.10
C LYS A 31 -11.17 -37.13 5.00
N ASN A 32 -10.42 -38.17 5.34
CA ASN A 32 -9.57 -38.91 4.39
C ASN A 32 -8.63 -37.97 3.62
N LYS A 33 -8.83 -37.91 2.29
CA LYS A 33 -8.01 -37.12 1.33
C LYS A 33 -8.51 -35.69 1.15
N TRP A 34 -9.62 -35.32 1.80
CA TRP A 34 -10.27 -34.03 1.66
C TRP A 34 -10.09 -33.19 2.91
N SER A 35 -9.80 -31.91 2.74
CA SER A 35 -9.96 -30.91 3.77
C SER A 35 -10.72 -29.71 3.23
N TYR A 36 -11.65 -29.22 4.01
CA TYR A 36 -12.49 -28.08 3.72
C TYR A 36 -12.26 -27.01 4.79
N PHE A 37 -12.14 -25.78 4.36
CA PHE A 37 -12.07 -24.60 5.20
C PHE A 37 -13.12 -23.60 4.71
N SER A 38 -13.82 -22.97 5.63
CA SER A 38 -14.63 -21.80 5.33
C SER A 38 -14.55 -20.77 6.46
N SER A 39 -14.63 -19.51 6.12
CA SER A 39 -14.82 -18.43 7.08
C SER A 39 -15.74 -17.37 6.53
N VAL A 40 -16.53 -16.80 7.43
CA VAL A 40 -17.41 -15.66 7.17
C VAL A 40 -17.06 -14.56 8.14
N ARG A 41 -16.90 -13.35 7.64
CA ARG A 41 -16.71 -12.12 8.41
C ARG A 41 -17.81 -11.14 8.05
N ILE A 42 -18.42 -10.55 9.07
CA ILE A 42 -19.38 -9.47 8.94
C ILE A 42 -18.83 -8.30 9.76
N TYR A 43 -18.83 -7.11 9.17
CA TYR A 43 -18.46 -5.88 9.83
C TYR A 43 -19.52 -4.82 9.57
N ASN A 44 -19.86 -4.09 10.61
CA ASN A 44 -20.73 -2.92 10.53
C ASN A 44 -20.10 -1.79 11.36
N GLU A 45 -20.07 -0.58 10.83
CA GLU A 45 -19.64 0.62 11.55
C GLU A 45 -20.60 1.76 11.28
N ASN A 46 -20.86 2.54 12.32
CA ASN A 46 -21.64 3.76 12.25
C ASN A 46 -20.87 4.87 12.95
N GLN A 47 -20.54 5.91 12.22
CA GLN A 47 -19.78 7.07 12.68
C GLN A 47 -20.53 8.34 12.31
N ASN A 48 -20.67 9.27 13.25
CA ASN A 48 -21.03 10.64 12.95
C ASN A 48 -19.73 11.46 12.93
N PHE A 49 -19.65 12.46 12.07
CA PHE A 49 -18.49 13.33 11.98
C PHE A 49 -18.92 14.79 11.83
N THR A 50 -18.06 15.70 12.26
CA THR A 50 -18.24 17.14 12.20
C THR A 50 -17.10 17.74 11.38
N LEU A 51 -17.38 18.66 10.45
CA LEU A 51 -16.36 19.37 9.67
C LEU A 51 -16.22 20.82 10.10
N ASN A 52 -17.28 21.43 10.61
CA ASN A 52 -17.33 22.77 11.21
C ASN A 52 -18.66 22.94 11.94
N GLU A 53 -18.89 24.10 12.56
CA GLU A 53 -20.11 24.41 13.32
C GLU A 53 -21.43 24.15 12.58
N ASN A 54 -21.42 24.27 11.26
CA ASN A 54 -22.62 24.18 10.42
C ASN A 54 -22.62 22.95 9.49
N SER A 55 -21.57 22.14 9.52
CA SER A 55 -21.37 21.04 8.59
C SER A 55 -21.03 19.75 9.33
N TYR A 56 -21.90 18.76 9.25
CA TYR A 56 -21.77 17.48 9.91
C TYR A 56 -22.31 16.35 9.02
N GLY A 57 -21.93 15.13 9.31
CA GLY A 57 -22.35 13.99 8.50
C GLY A 57 -22.41 12.69 9.28
N LYS A 58 -22.81 11.67 8.55
CA LYS A 58 -22.89 10.30 9.03
C LYS A 58 -22.29 9.37 8.01
N ASN A 59 -21.52 8.41 8.49
CA ASN A 59 -20.90 7.38 7.68
C ASN A 59 -21.33 5.99 8.17
N ILE A 60 -21.83 5.14 7.27
CA ILE A 60 -22.26 3.78 7.56
C ILE A 60 -21.50 2.81 6.68
N ILE A 61 -20.69 1.96 7.31
CA ILE A 61 -19.92 0.93 6.63
C ILE A 61 -20.52 -0.43 6.92
N ASN A 62 -20.71 -1.23 5.88
CA ASN A 62 -21.08 -2.63 5.94
C ASN A 62 -20.10 -3.46 5.11
N GLU A 63 -19.59 -4.55 5.68
CA GLU A 63 -18.72 -5.49 4.97
C GLU A 63 -19.17 -6.93 5.22
N LEU A 64 -19.22 -7.71 4.16
CA LEU A 64 -19.35 -9.16 4.18
C LEU A 64 -18.14 -9.76 3.49
N GLY A 65 -17.42 -10.66 4.15
CA GLY A 65 -16.32 -11.43 3.58
C GLY A 65 -16.57 -12.93 3.73
N ILE A 66 -16.42 -13.68 2.66
CA ILE A 66 -16.55 -15.15 2.64
C ILE A 66 -15.27 -15.72 1.99
N ASN A 67 -14.66 -16.67 2.68
CA ASN A 67 -13.49 -17.38 2.16
C ASN A 67 -13.71 -18.88 2.28
N THR A 68 -13.44 -19.63 1.22
CA THR A 68 -13.55 -21.09 1.21
C THR A 68 -12.32 -21.70 0.54
N SER A 69 -11.86 -22.84 1.06
CA SER A 69 -10.79 -23.64 0.47
C SER A 69 -11.10 -25.12 0.57
N ILE A 70 -11.01 -25.81 -0.55
CA ILE A 70 -11.15 -27.26 -0.66
C ILE A 70 -9.80 -27.81 -1.12
N ASN A 71 -9.22 -28.70 -0.32
CA ASN A 71 -7.97 -29.38 -0.66
C ASN A 71 -8.22 -30.86 -0.84
N TYR A 72 -7.75 -31.41 -1.93
CA TYR A 72 -7.75 -32.83 -2.21
C TYR A 72 -6.33 -33.34 -2.35
N ILE A 73 -5.93 -34.27 -1.49
CA ILE A 73 -4.60 -34.92 -1.52
C ILE A 73 -4.80 -36.35 -2.01
N LYS A 74 -4.53 -36.57 -3.31
CA LYS A 74 -4.65 -37.90 -3.93
C LYS A 74 -3.64 -38.86 -3.32
N ASN A 75 -2.39 -38.43 -3.23
CA ASN A 75 -1.25 -39.16 -2.68
C ASN A 75 -0.13 -38.18 -2.31
N LYS A 76 1.06 -38.67 -1.94
CA LYS A 76 2.23 -37.83 -1.58
C LYS A 76 2.70 -36.91 -2.73
N ASN A 77 2.36 -37.24 -3.96
CA ASN A 77 2.86 -36.54 -5.16
C ASN A 77 1.85 -35.61 -5.80
N TYR A 78 0.57 -35.68 -5.43
CA TYR A 78 -0.47 -34.88 -6.10
C TYR A 78 -1.45 -34.26 -5.11
N LYS A 79 -1.56 -32.94 -5.18
CA LYS A 79 -2.50 -32.13 -4.42
C LYS A 79 -3.26 -31.18 -5.34
N LEU A 80 -4.58 -31.11 -5.16
CA LEU A 80 -5.46 -30.12 -5.81
C LEU A 80 -6.01 -29.19 -4.73
N ILE A 81 -6.03 -27.89 -5.02
CA ILE A 81 -6.52 -26.85 -4.15
C ILE A 81 -7.51 -26.00 -4.95
N PHE A 82 -8.70 -25.80 -4.42
CA PHE A 82 -9.70 -24.91 -4.96
C PHE A 82 -10.06 -23.89 -3.90
N GLU A 83 -9.86 -22.61 -4.21
CA GLU A 83 -10.05 -21.48 -3.30
C GLU A 83 -11.01 -20.48 -3.89
N ASN A 84 -11.95 -19.98 -3.07
CA ASN A 84 -12.84 -18.90 -3.45
C ASN A 84 -12.83 -17.83 -2.36
N TYR A 85 -12.89 -16.60 -2.80
CA TYR A 85 -13.02 -15.43 -1.94
C TYR A 85 -14.10 -14.52 -2.53
N TYR A 86 -15.00 -14.10 -1.67
CA TYR A 86 -16.02 -13.10 -1.99
C TYR A 86 -16.01 -12.02 -0.91
N THR A 87 -16.07 -10.77 -1.32
CA THR A 87 -16.35 -9.67 -0.41
C THR A 87 -17.31 -8.67 -1.04
N ASN A 88 -18.14 -8.08 -0.20
CA ASN A 88 -18.94 -6.91 -0.52
C ASN A 88 -18.67 -5.87 0.55
N TYR A 89 -18.23 -4.70 0.12
CA TYR A 89 -17.99 -3.53 0.97
C TYR A 89 -18.92 -2.41 0.53
N LYS A 90 -19.70 -1.89 1.46
CA LYS A 90 -20.64 -0.81 1.23
C LYS A 90 -20.36 0.32 2.22
N ASN A 91 -20.25 1.54 1.69
CA ASN A 91 -20.11 2.76 2.46
C ASN A 91 -21.18 3.76 1.98
N ASP A 92 -22.07 4.15 2.86
CA ASP A 92 -23.08 5.18 2.63
C ASP A 92 -22.72 6.38 3.51
N GLU A 93 -22.53 7.53 2.90
CA GLU A 93 -22.17 8.78 3.55
C GLU A 93 -23.24 9.83 3.27
N GLU A 94 -23.74 10.44 4.31
CA GLU A 94 -24.65 11.59 4.26
C GLU A 94 -23.91 12.79 4.85
N PHE A 95 -23.85 13.87 4.11
CA PHE A 95 -23.20 15.09 4.51
C PHE A 95 -24.16 16.28 4.43
N ARG A 96 -24.24 17.08 5.48
CA ARG A 96 -25.08 18.28 5.57
C ARG A 96 -24.24 19.52 5.63
N LEU A 97 -24.44 20.40 4.65
CA LEU A 97 -23.82 21.71 4.55
C LEU A 97 -24.84 22.78 4.95
N ASN A 98 -24.51 23.63 5.93
CA ASN A 98 -25.37 24.77 6.32
C ASN A 98 -26.83 24.43 6.62
N GLN A 99 -27.12 23.29 7.25
CA GLN A 99 -28.44 22.81 7.65
C GLN A 99 -29.45 22.54 6.51
N ASN A 100 -29.25 23.04 5.29
CA ASN A 100 -30.24 23.05 4.22
C ASN A 100 -29.88 22.21 2.99
N SER A 101 -28.63 21.81 2.81
CA SER A 101 -28.20 20.94 1.71
C SER A 101 -27.72 19.58 2.23
N ILE A 102 -28.24 18.53 1.65
CA ILE A 102 -27.80 17.16 1.92
C ILE A 102 -27.06 16.68 0.69
N GLU A 103 -25.80 16.31 0.87
CA GLU A 103 -25.02 15.61 -0.14
C GLU A 103 -24.88 14.16 0.28
N GLU A 104 -25.30 13.25 -0.57
CA GLU A 104 -25.19 11.82 -0.35
C GLU A 104 -24.05 11.26 -1.23
N SER A 105 -23.18 10.48 -0.63
CA SER A 105 -22.16 9.72 -1.32
C SER A 105 -22.31 8.24 -1.00
N PHE A 106 -22.21 7.41 -2.00
CA PHE A 106 -22.18 5.97 -1.79
C PHE A 106 -21.02 5.31 -2.54
N PHE A 107 -20.55 4.23 -1.94
CA PHE A 107 -19.54 3.35 -2.49
C PHE A 107 -19.97 1.89 -2.21
N ASN A 108 -20.19 1.09 -3.24
CA ASN A 108 -20.54 -0.31 -3.09
C ASN A 108 -19.69 -1.16 -4.03
N GLN A 109 -18.78 -1.94 -3.46
CA GLN A 109 -17.83 -2.78 -4.19
C GLN A 109 -18.07 -4.25 -3.86
N SER A 110 -18.23 -5.06 -4.88
CA SER A 110 -18.24 -6.52 -4.77
C SER A 110 -17.03 -7.09 -5.51
N LEU A 111 -16.36 -8.04 -4.89
CA LEU A 111 -15.22 -8.73 -5.45
C LEU A 111 -15.37 -10.22 -5.29
N PHE A 112 -15.19 -10.97 -6.37
CA PHE A 112 -15.14 -12.42 -6.39
C PHE A 112 -13.84 -12.91 -7.01
N LYS A 113 -13.16 -13.81 -6.32
CA LYS A 113 -11.96 -14.49 -6.81
C LYS A 113 -12.12 -15.98 -6.64
N SER A 114 -11.78 -16.73 -7.69
CA SER A 114 -11.75 -18.19 -7.69
C SER A 114 -10.44 -18.66 -8.27
N GLU A 115 -9.78 -19.63 -7.63
CA GLU A 115 -8.51 -20.19 -8.10
C GLU A 115 -8.49 -21.71 -7.91
N LEU A 116 -8.12 -22.43 -8.97
CA LEU A 116 -7.84 -23.86 -8.96
C LEU A 116 -6.34 -24.04 -9.16
N ARG A 117 -5.70 -24.75 -8.22
CA ARG A 117 -4.26 -25.01 -8.23
C ARG A 117 -3.97 -26.50 -8.14
N SER A 118 -3.20 -27.01 -9.07
CA SER A 118 -2.70 -28.38 -9.12
C SER A 118 -1.21 -28.39 -8.78
N ILE A 119 -0.81 -29.16 -7.81
CA ILE A 119 0.58 -29.31 -7.36
C ILE A 119 0.99 -30.75 -7.58
N TYR A 120 2.00 -30.95 -8.41
CA TYR A 120 2.55 -32.26 -8.73
C TYR A 120 4.02 -32.36 -8.33
N THR A 121 4.30 -33.15 -7.30
CA THR A 121 5.67 -33.48 -6.86
C THR A 121 6.20 -34.61 -7.73
N ILE A 122 7.05 -34.28 -8.71
CA ILE A 122 7.62 -35.21 -9.69
C ILE A 122 8.53 -36.20 -8.95
N ASN A 123 9.36 -35.67 -8.06
CA ASN A 123 10.23 -36.44 -7.15
C ASN A 123 10.52 -35.59 -5.89
N LYS A 124 11.37 -36.10 -4.98
CA LYS A 124 11.70 -35.39 -3.72
C LYS A 124 12.32 -33.99 -3.90
N LYS A 125 12.82 -33.68 -5.11
CA LYS A 125 13.55 -32.43 -5.41
C LYS A 125 12.81 -31.51 -6.38
N ASN A 126 11.75 -32.00 -7.04
CA ASN A 126 11.10 -31.25 -8.15
C ASN A 126 9.59 -31.21 -7.98
N THR A 127 9.03 -30.02 -8.08
CA THR A 127 7.58 -29.77 -7.98
C THR A 127 7.14 -28.89 -9.12
N LEU A 128 6.05 -29.29 -9.78
CA LEU A 128 5.35 -28.50 -10.79
C LEU A 128 4.02 -28.05 -10.21
N THR A 129 3.76 -26.76 -10.29
CA THR A 129 2.48 -26.15 -9.93
C THR A 129 1.86 -25.53 -11.17
N PHE A 130 0.60 -25.83 -11.41
CA PHE A 130 -0.22 -25.20 -12.45
C PHE A 130 -1.48 -24.62 -11.81
N GLY A 131 -1.92 -23.44 -12.24
CA GLY A 131 -3.12 -22.83 -11.71
C GLY A 131 -3.91 -22.06 -12.76
N LEU A 132 -5.21 -21.98 -12.51
CA LEU A 132 -6.20 -21.20 -13.25
C LEU A 132 -6.94 -20.32 -12.24
N GLY A 133 -7.16 -19.07 -12.58
CA GLY A 133 -7.90 -18.16 -11.73
C GLY A 133 -8.89 -17.32 -12.52
N PHE A 134 -9.95 -16.94 -11.83
CA PHE A 134 -10.96 -15.98 -12.29
C PHE A 134 -11.12 -14.91 -11.22
N TYR A 135 -11.23 -13.66 -11.65
CA TYR A 135 -11.45 -12.50 -10.83
C TYR A 135 -12.56 -11.66 -11.46
N SER A 136 -13.50 -11.23 -10.65
CA SER A 136 -14.58 -10.33 -11.05
C SER A 136 -14.76 -9.26 -9.98
N GLU A 137 -14.83 -8.02 -10.41
CA GLU A 137 -15.05 -6.86 -9.55
C GLU A 137 -16.14 -5.98 -10.14
N LEU A 138 -17.03 -5.53 -9.27
CA LEU A 138 -18.11 -4.61 -9.58
C LEU A 138 -18.07 -3.46 -8.58
N LEU A 139 -18.06 -2.22 -9.07
CA LEU A 139 -18.09 -1.02 -8.25
C LEU A 139 -19.22 -0.10 -8.70
N LYS A 140 -20.06 0.31 -7.74
CA LYS A 140 -21.06 1.36 -7.88
C LYS A 140 -20.68 2.56 -7.02
N ARG A 141 -20.65 3.72 -7.63
CA ARG A 141 -20.28 4.97 -6.95
C ARG A 141 -20.82 6.19 -7.69
N ASN A 142 -21.36 7.15 -6.95
CA ASN A 142 -21.92 8.38 -7.53
C ASN A 142 -20.86 9.41 -8.01
N ASN A 143 -19.60 9.30 -7.55
CA ASN A 143 -18.51 10.20 -7.97
C ASN A 143 -17.74 9.67 -9.20
N PHE A 144 -18.39 8.87 -10.03
CA PHE A 144 -17.87 8.42 -11.32
C PHE A 144 -18.71 9.01 -12.46
N ASN A 145 -18.13 9.12 -13.64
CA ASN A 145 -18.89 9.48 -14.84
C ASN A 145 -19.83 8.34 -15.30
N ARG A 146 -19.74 7.17 -14.67
CA ARG A 146 -20.62 6.00 -14.80
C ARG A 146 -20.98 5.53 -13.40
N GLU A 147 -22.25 5.30 -13.12
CA GLU A 147 -22.70 4.82 -11.80
C GLU A 147 -22.17 3.41 -11.46
N GLU A 148 -21.93 2.58 -12.48
CA GLU A 148 -21.48 1.22 -12.34
C GLU A 148 -20.33 0.93 -13.28
N VAL A 149 -19.25 0.35 -12.75
CA VAL A 149 -18.10 -0.13 -13.49
C VAL A 149 -17.77 -1.55 -13.06
N SER A 150 -17.38 -2.40 -14.00
CA SER A 150 -17.01 -3.78 -13.73
C SER A 150 -15.73 -4.16 -14.48
N GLN A 151 -15.07 -5.18 -13.96
CA GLN A 151 -13.88 -5.77 -14.55
C GLN A 151 -13.86 -7.27 -14.31
N ASN A 152 -13.54 -8.03 -15.34
CA ASN A 152 -13.27 -9.44 -15.21
C ASN A 152 -11.86 -9.76 -15.70
N SER A 153 -11.24 -10.75 -15.08
CA SER A 153 -9.99 -11.28 -15.58
C SER A 153 -9.86 -12.78 -15.38
N PHE A 154 -9.16 -13.40 -16.30
CA PHE A 154 -8.73 -14.78 -16.22
C PHE A 154 -7.22 -14.79 -16.08
N ASN A 155 -6.69 -15.72 -15.30
CA ASN A 155 -5.27 -15.89 -15.18
C ASN A 155 -4.88 -17.36 -15.25
N TYR A 156 -3.69 -17.57 -15.80
CA TYR A 156 -3.07 -18.88 -15.97
C TYR A 156 -1.64 -18.77 -15.48
N PHE A 157 -1.21 -19.71 -14.65
CA PHE A 157 0.16 -19.69 -14.18
C PHE A 157 0.75 -21.10 -14.10
N VAL A 158 2.05 -21.15 -14.30
CA VAL A 158 2.87 -22.34 -14.11
C VAL A 158 4.09 -21.97 -13.30
N GLN A 159 4.49 -22.85 -12.41
CA GLN A 159 5.71 -22.72 -11.63
C GLN A 159 6.38 -24.08 -11.52
N TYR A 160 7.68 -24.08 -11.79
CA TYR A 160 8.53 -25.23 -11.57
C TYR A 160 9.58 -24.90 -10.52
N GLU A 161 9.67 -25.75 -9.51
CA GLU A 161 10.66 -25.69 -8.44
C GLU A 161 11.54 -26.91 -8.52
N GLY A 162 12.84 -26.72 -8.45
CA GLY A 162 13.77 -27.83 -8.55
C GLY A 162 15.12 -27.56 -7.93
N PHE A 163 15.99 -28.56 -7.99
CA PHE A 163 17.38 -28.47 -7.58
C PHE A 163 18.29 -28.73 -8.77
N ILE A 164 19.28 -27.84 -8.97
CA ILE A 164 20.36 -28.04 -9.95
C ILE A 164 21.45 -28.89 -9.28
N PHE A 165 21.80 -28.56 -8.03
CA PHE A 165 22.72 -29.28 -7.17
C PHE A 165 22.05 -29.56 -5.83
N GLU A 166 22.68 -30.32 -4.96
CA GLU A 166 22.13 -30.62 -3.64
C GLU A 166 21.91 -29.38 -2.77
N ASN A 167 22.78 -28.39 -2.95
CA ASN A 167 22.78 -27.13 -2.21
C ASN A 167 22.14 -25.95 -2.97
N THR A 168 21.68 -26.16 -4.20
CA THR A 168 21.17 -25.08 -5.05
C THR A 168 19.80 -25.42 -5.59
N ASN A 169 18.79 -24.70 -5.14
CA ASN A 169 17.43 -24.79 -5.64
C ASN A 169 17.06 -23.58 -6.49
N TYR A 170 16.15 -23.77 -7.44
CA TYR A 170 15.64 -22.73 -8.31
C TYR A 170 14.12 -22.79 -8.43
N VAL A 171 13.55 -21.64 -8.77
CA VAL A 171 12.14 -21.49 -9.09
C VAL A 171 12.05 -20.74 -10.41
N PHE A 172 11.34 -21.32 -11.36
CA PHE A 172 10.92 -20.66 -12.59
C PHE A 172 9.40 -20.59 -12.60
N GLY A 173 8.82 -19.41 -12.84
CA GLY A 173 7.39 -19.22 -12.91
C GLY A 173 7.01 -18.27 -14.03
N ALA A 174 5.83 -18.47 -14.57
CA ALA A 174 5.22 -17.59 -15.55
C ALA A 174 3.72 -17.50 -15.27
N ARG A 175 3.20 -16.29 -15.40
CA ARG A 175 1.77 -16.01 -15.26
C ARG A 175 1.33 -15.13 -16.41
N TYR A 176 0.16 -15.42 -16.92
CA TYR A 176 -0.54 -14.61 -17.91
C TYR A 176 -1.89 -14.20 -17.33
N ASP A 177 -2.16 -12.91 -17.34
CA ASP A 177 -3.39 -12.30 -16.86
C ASP A 177 -4.11 -11.65 -18.04
N GLN A 178 -5.30 -12.12 -18.34
CA GLN A 178 -6.15 -11.63 -19.43
C GLN A 178 -7.28 -10.79 -18.81
N TYR A 179 -7.40 -9.54 -19.26
CA TYR A 179 -8.40 -8.58 -18.81
C TYR A 179 -9.37 -8.24 -19.94
N ASP A 180 -10.61 -7.89 -19.58
CA ASP A 180 -11.61 -7.35 -20.51
C ASP A 180 -11.39 -5.84 -20.79
N GLU A 181 -10.94 -5.06 -19.78
CA GLU A 181 -10.80 -3.62 -19.88
C GLU A 181 -9.40 -3.10 -20.20
N TYR A 182 -8.35 -3.91 -19.99
CA TYR A 182 -6.94 -3.53 -20.17
C TYR A 182 -6.19 -4.45 -21.11
N GLU A 183 -4.93 -4.06 -21.40
CA GLU A 183 -3.97 -4.94 -22.06
C GLU A 183 -3.63 -6.13 -21.15
N SER A 184 -3.58 -7.31 -21.76
CA SER A 184 -3.18 -8.55 -21.06
C SER A 184 -1.70 -8.52 -20.70
N GLU A 185 -1.35 -9.06 -19.53
CA GLU A 185 -0.01 -8.98 -19.01
C GLU A 185 0.64 -10.35 -18.79
N PHE A 186 1.91 -10.45 -19.20
CA PHE A 186 2.75 -11.63 -18.98
C PHE A 186 3.83 -11.33 -17.95
N SER A 187 3.86 -12.12 -16.87
CA SER A 187 4.71 -11.92 -15.70
C SER A 187 5.62 -13.14 -15.46
N PRO A 188 6.78 -13.22 -16.10
CA PRO A 188 7.79 -14.23 -15.81
C PRO A 188 8.56 -13.90 -14.54
N ARG A 189 9.02 -14.94 -13.82
CA ARG A 189 9.92 -14.82 -12.69
C ARG A 189 10.93 -15.96 -12.65
N PHE A 190 12.12 -15.65 -12.17
CA PHE A 190 13.16 -16.61 -11.89
C PHE A 190 13.80 -16.31 -10.56
N ALA A 191 14.10 -17.33 -9.77
CA ALA A 191 14.87 -17.19 -8.55
C ALA A 191 15.77 -18.42 -8.37
N ILE A 192 16.95 -18.19 -7.83
CA ILE A 192 17.90 -19.23 -7.45
C ILE A 192 18.38 -18.95 -6.02
N ARG A 193 18.48 -19.99 -5.22
CA ARG A 193 19.06 -19.95 -3.88
C ARG A 193 20.12 -21.01 -3.77
N THR A 194 21.30 -20.62 -3.31
CA THR A 194 22.45 -21.51 -3.10
C THR A 194 22.84 -21.48 -1.63
N GLN A 195 22.90 -22.63 -0.99
CA GLN A 195 23.54 -22.81 0.32
C GLN A 195 25.06 -22.90 0.06
N ILE A 196 25.79 -21.82 0.35
CA ILE A 196 27.24 -21.73 0.09
C ILE A 196 28.01 -22.62 1.08
N ASN A 197 27.63 -22.56 2.36
CA ASN A 197 28.08 -23.44 3.44
C ASN A 197 26.98 -23.49 4.53
N ASP A 198 27.22 -24.18 5.64
CA ASP A 198 26.22 -24.39 6.71
C ASP A 198 25.66 -23.06 7.27
N ASN A 199 26.44 -21.99 7.17
CA ASN A 199 26.13 -20.70 7.78
C ASN A 199 25.70 -19.63 6.76
N VAL A 200 25.97 -19.81 5.47
CA VAL A 200 25.75 -18.76 4.47
C VAL A 200 24.93 -19.29 3.31
N SER A 201 23.84 -18.62 3.00
CA SER A 201 23.11 -18.83 1.74
C SER A 201 22.96 -17.53 0.96
N SER A 202 22.94 -17.62 -0.36
CA SER A 202 22.66 -16.52 -1.27
C SER A 202 21.37 -16.77 -2.04
N LYS A 203 20.70 -15.68 -2.43
CA LYS A 203 19.50 -15.72 -3.25
C LYS A 203 19.57 -14.62 -4.32
N ILE A 204 19.31 -14.99 -5.55
CA ILE A 204 19.16 -14.06 -6.69
C ILE A 204 17.76 -14.24 -7.23
N SER A 205 17.08 -13.14 -7.54
CA SER A 205 15.78 -13.22 -8.23
C SER A 205 15.59 -12.07 -9.19
N ILE A 206 14.92 -12.37 -10.29
CA ILE A 206 14.44 -11.40 -11.27
C ILE A 206 12.99 -11.74 -11.62
N GLY A 207 12.15 -10.72 -11.79
CA GLY A 207 10.76 -10.93 -12.17
C GLY A 207 10.13 -9.68 -12.75
N LYS A 208 9.16 -9.88 -13.65
CA LYS A 208 8.26 -8.84 -14.12
C LYS A 208 6.98 -8.88 -13.29
N GLY A 209 6.52 -7.73 -12.82
CA GLY A 209 5.22 -7.52 -12.19
C GLY A 209 4.46 -6.41 -12.89
N PHE A 210 3.17 -6.29 -12.60
CA PHE A 210 2.34 -5.21 -13.12
C PHE A 210 1.29 -4.81 -12.08
N LYS A 211 0.69 -3.62 -12.28
CA LYS A 211 -0.47 -3.12 -11.54
C LYS A 211 -1.41 -2.46 -12.53
N THR A 212 -2.66 -2.94 -12.58
CA THR A 212 -3.71 -2.35 -13.40
C THR A 212 -4.11 -0.97 -12.87
N PRO A 213 -4.57 -0.05 -13.73
CA PRO A 213 -5.24 1.16 -13.27
C PRO A 213 -6.44 0.81 -12.38
N ASP A 214 -6.66 1.56 -11.33
CA ASP A 214 -7.87 1.43 -10.52
C ASP A 214 -9.04 2.21 -11.14
N TYR A 215 -10.26 1.91 -10.70
CA TYR A 215 -11.45 2.56 -11.25
C TYR A 215 -11.48 4.07 -11.03
N ARG A 216 -10.86 4.58 -9.97
CA ARG A 216 -10.73 6.01 -9.73
C ARG A 216 -9.82 6.65 -10.78
N GLN A 217 -8.71 6.01 -11.11
CA GLN A 217 -7.81 6.48 -12.15
C GLN A 217 -8.48 6.53 -13.54
N LEU A 218 -9.50 5.70 -13.76
CA LEU A 218 -10.20 5.62 -15.05
C LEU A 218 -11.47 6.47 -15.11
N TYR A 219 -12.31 6.48 -14.07
CA TYR A 219 -13.70 6.95 -14.15
C TYR A 219 -14.05 8.05 -13.15
N PHE A 220 -13.11 8.51 -12.32
CA PHE A 220 -13.39 9.50 -11.31
C PHE A 220 -13.93 10.80 -11.92
N ASN A 221 -14.91 11.39 -11.28
CA ASN A 221 -15.45 12.71 -11.60
C ASN A 221 -15.79 13.40 -10.28
N PHE A 222 -14.78 14.04 -9.71
CA PHE A 222 -14.88 14.64 -8.39
C PHE A 222 -14.47 16.12 -8.44
N SER A 223 -15.24 16.95 -7.78
CA SER A 223 -14.91 18.36 -7.57
C SER A 223 -14.98 18.68 -6.08
N ASN A 224 -13.89 19.20 -5.55
CA ASN A 224 -13.83 19.71 -4.18
C ASN A 224 -14.10 21.23 -4.22
N SER A 225 -15.33 21.62 -3.88
CA SER A 225 -15.75 23.04 -3.90
C SER A 225 -15.07 23.86 -2.79
N ILE A 226 -14.64 23.22 -1.71
CA ILE A 226 -14.00 23.88 -0.56
C ILE A 226 -12.54 24.19 -0.87
N SER A 227 -11.80 23.20 -1.37
CA SER A 227 -10.37 23.34 -1.68
C SER A 227 -10.10 23.80 -3.12
N GLY A 228 -11.14 23.95 -3.94
CA GLY A 228 -11.05 24.58 -5.26
C GLY A 228 -10.31 23.76 -6.32
N TYR A 229 -10.50 22.44 -6.38
CA TYR A 229 -9.93 21.58 -7.43
C TYR A 229 -10.90 20.51 -7.90
N SER A 230 -10.66 19.98 -9.11
CA SER A 230 -11.37 18.82 -9.66
C SER A 230 -10.38 17.73 -10.03
N VAL A 231 -10.76 16.46 -9.83
CA VAL A 231 -9.98 15.29 -10.28
C VAL A 231 -10.86 14.45 -11.19
N ILE A 232 -10.39 14.21 -12.39
CA ILE A 232 -11.11 13.49 -13.44
C ILE A 232 -10.30 12.27 -13.85
N GLY A 233 -10.95 11.12 -13.93
CA GLY A 233 -10.34 9.87 -14.41
C GLY A 233 -10.01 9.96 -15.91
N PHE A 234 -9.02 9.19 -16.34
CA PHE A 234 -8.50 9.23 -17.71
C PHE A 234 -9.59 9.05 -18.78
N ASN A 235 -10.46 8.04 -18.61
CA ASN A 235 -11.53 7.74 -19.58
C ASN A 235 -12.68 8.79 -19.57
N ALA A 236 -12.79 9.59 -18.50
CA ALA A 236 -13.80 10.63 -18.36
C ALA A 236 -13.30 12.00 -18.84
N ALA A 237 -11.98 12.18 -18.93
CA ALA A 237 -11.35 13.50 -19.08
C ALA A 237 -11.73 14.16 -20.40
N LYS A 238 -11.68 13.46 -21.53
CA LYS A 238 -12.00 14.03 -22.85
C LYS A 238 -13.40 14.63 -22.90
N GLU A 239 -14.41 13.86 -22.47
CA GLU A 239 -15.82 14.28 -22.48
C GLU A 239 -16.06 15.46 -21.55
N ILE A 240 -15.55 15.37 -20.30
CA ILE A 240 -15.78 16.40 -19.28
C ILE A 240 -15.09 17.72 -19.68
N ILE A 241 -13.84 17.67 -20.16
CA ILE A 241 -13.12 18.86 -20.61
C ILE A 241 -13.81 19.51 -21.83
N SER A 242 -14.25 18.70 -22.81
CA SER A 242 -14.99 19.20 -23.98
C SER A 242 -16.26 19.94 -23.55
N ASN A 243 -17.01 19.38 -22.61
CA ASN A 243 -18.23 19.98 -22.09
C ASN A 243 -17.93 21.30 -21.34
N LEU A 244 -16.96 21.33 -20.43
CA LEU A 244 -16.56 22.53 -19.71
C LEU A 244 -16.05 23.64 -20.66
N GLN A 245 -15.37 23.25 -21.73
CA GLN A 245 -14.88 24.16 -22.74
C GLN A 245 -16.02 24.78 -23.58
N SER A 246 -17.00 23.97 -23.99
CA SER A 246 -18.21 24.45 -24.70
C SER A 246 -19.05 25.42 -23.85
N LEU A 247 -19.02 25.26 -22.52
CA LEU A 247 -19.67 26.14 -21.55
C LEU A 247 -18.84 27.40 -21.21
N GLY A 248 -17.65 27.56 -21.81
CA GLY A 248 -16.74 28.69 -21.53
C GLY A 248 -16.15 28.69 -20.12
N GLN A 249 -16.10 27.52 -19.45
CA GLN A 249 -15.62 27.39 -18.08
C GLN A 249 -14.11 27.09 -17.96
N ILE A 250 -13.42 26.83 -19.08
CA ILE A 250 -11.97 26.60 -19.13
C ILE A 250 -11.27 27.92 -19.50
N SER A 251 -10.34 28.38 -18.65
CA SER A 251 -9.48 29.54 -18.92
C SER A 251 -8.20 29.14 -19.65
N ASN A 252 -7.64 27.96 -19.33
CA ASN A 252 -6.41 27.47 -19.93
C ASN A 252 -6.46 25.96 -20.05
N LEU A 253 -6.19 25.43 -21.24
CA LEU A 253 -6.03 24.01 -21.51
C LEU A 253 -4.53 23.70 -21.56
N ILE A 254 -4.03 22.95 -20.59
CA ILE A 254 -2.59 22.63 -20.45
C ILE A 254 -2.23 21.40 -21.26
N ILE A 255 -3.14 20.43 -21.32
CA ILE A 255 -2.96 19.15 -22.02
C ILE A 255 -4.09 18.98 -23.05
N SER A 256 -3.74 18.64 -24.29
CA SER A 256 -4.73 18.41 -25.35
C SER A 256 -5.69 17.29 -24.98
N GLN A 257 -6.96 17.45 -25.39
CA GLN A 257 -7.97 16.40 -25.21
C GLN A 257 -7.64 15.10 -25.94
N ASP A 258 -6.85 15.18 -27.01
CA ASP A 258 -6.44 14.01 -27.81
C ASP A 258 -5.49 13.09 -27.05
N GLU A 259 -4.80 13.60 -26.02
CA GLU A 259 -3.97 12.79 -25.11
C GLU A 259 -4.80 11.79 -24.28
N PHE A 260 -6.11 12.00 -24.17
CA PHE A 260 -7.06 11.10 -23.50
C PHE A 260 -7.73 10.11 -24.46
N GLU A 261 -7.24 10.03 -25.71
CA GLU A 261 -7.62 8.98 -26.63
C GLU A 261 -6.80 7.71 -26.36
N GLY A 262 -7.47 6.57 -26.30
CA GLY A 262 -6.83 5.30 -26.01
C GLY A 262 -7.10 4.77 -24.61
N LYS A 263 -6.15 3.99 -24.09
CA LYS A 263 -6.27 3.32 -22.78
C LYS A 263 -5.11 3.72 -21.87
N LEU A 264 -5.41 3.97 -20.61
CA LEU A 264 -4.40 4.08 -19.57
C LEU A 264 -3.73 2.70 -19.40
N LYS A 265 -2.40 2.65 -19.60
CA LYS A 265 -1.64 1.39 -19.57
C LYS A 265 -1.40 0.93 -18.14
N PRO A 266 -1.36 -0.39 -17.88
CA PRO A 266 -0.89 -0.91 -16.61
C PRO A 266 0.53 -0.44 -16.30
N GLU A 267 0.78 -0.15 -15.03
CA GLU A 267 2.14 0.03 -14.52
C GLU A 267 2.86 -1.31 -14.60
N THR A 268 4.07 -1.34 -15.14
CA THR A 268 4.88 -2.56 -15.18
C THR A 268 6.18 -2.36 -14.44
N SER A 269 6.68 -3.42 -13.80
CA SER A 269 7.96 -3.36 -13.07
C SER A 269 8.84 -4.56 -13.40
N ILE A 270 10.15 -4.31 -13.52
CA ILE A 270 11.17 -5.35 -13.51
C ILE A 270 11.94 -5.19 -12.20
N SER A 271 11.92 -6.24 -11.40
CA SER A 271 12.56 -6.27 -10.08
C SER A 271 13.76 -7.21 -10.09
N PHE A 272 14.89 -6.75 -9.60
CA PHE A 272 16.08 -7.55 -9.35
C PHE A 272 16.42 -7.50 -7.86
N ASN A 273 16.75 -8.69 -7.29
CA ASN A 273 17.18 -8.80 -5.91
C ASN A 273 18.41 -9.72 -5.80
N LEU A 274 19.35 -9.34 -4.94
CA LEU A 274 20.49 -10.14 -4.52
C LEU A 274 20.53 -10.16 -3.00
N GLY A 275 20.27 -11.30 -2.40
CA GLY A 275 20.20 -11.47 -0.95
C GLY A 275 21.22 -12.45 -0.40
N PHE A 276 21.62 -12.21 0.84
CA PHE A 276 22.47 -13.10 1.63
C PHE A 276 21.83 -13.32 3.00
N ASN A 277 21.75 -14.58 3.42
CA ASN A 277 21.40 -14.95 4.79
C ASN A 277 22.64 -15.56 5.43
N ILE A 278 23.07 -14.99 6.54
CA ILE A 278 24.30 -15.35 7.24
C ILE A 278 23.97 -15.69 8.69
N LYS A 279 24.28 -16.91 9.12
CA LYS A 279 24.17 -17.37 10.50
C LYS A 279 25.55 -17.38 11.12
N THR A 280 25.85 -16.49 12.06
CA THR A 280 27.18 -16.44 12.68
C THR A 280 27.35 -17.44 13.82
N ASN A 281 26.26 -17.73 14.52
CA ASN A 281 26.18 -18.73 15.57
C ASN A 281 24.73 -19.23 15.69
N LYS A 282 24.41 -20.04 16.69
CA LYS A 282 23.04 -20.56 16.89
C LYS A 282 22.00 -19.47 17.19
N SER A 283 22.44 -18.30 17.60
CA SER A 283 21.56 -17.24 18.11
C SER A 283 21.50 -15.97 17.24
N THR A 284 22.35 -15.83 16.22
CA THR A 284 22.42 -14.60 15.42
C THR A 284 22.32 -14.87 13.93
N VAL A 285 21.37 -14.20 13.30
CA VAL A 285 21.13 -14.27 11.85
C VAL A 285 21.16 -12.86 11.28
N PHE A 286 21.81 -12.70 10.13
CA PHE A 286 21.81 -11.50 9.32
C PHE A 286 21.17 -11.76 7.96
N ASP A 287 20.30 -10.87 7.52
CA ASP A 287 19.77 -10.83 6.18
C ASP A 287 20.17 -9.52 5.52
N ILE A 288 20.81 -9.59 4.36
CA ILE A 288 21.22 -8.45 3.55
C ILE A 288 20.57 -8.62 2.17
N ASN A 289 19.89 -7.61 1.69
CA ASN A 289 19.25 -7.61 0.38
C ASN A 289 19.58 -6.33 -0.39
N PHE A 290 20.09 -6.48 -1.59
CA PHE A 290 20.27 -5.42 -2.57
C PHE A 290 19.12 -5.54 -3.57
N PHE A 291 18.42 -4.44 -3.83
CA PHE A 291 17.29 -4.45 -4.74
C PHE A 291 17.33 -3.30 -5.73
N ARG A 292 16.77 -3.53 -6.90
CA ARG A 292 16.45 -2.52 -7.89
C ARG A 292 15.16 -2.88 -8.59
N ASN A 293 14.20 -1.94 -8.58
CA ASN A 293 12.95 -2.03 -9.31
C ASN A 293 12.92 -0.92 -10.36
N GLN A 294 12.73 -1.28 -11.61
CA GLN A 294 12.48 -0.35 -12.69
C GLN A 294 10.99 -0.40 -13.01
N ILE A 295 10.31 0.72 -12.87
CA ILE A 295 8.87 0.86 -13.09
C ILE A 295 8.67 1.69 -14.36
N SER A 296 7.83 1.19 -15.25
CA SER A 296 7.41 1.88 -16.48
C SER A 296 5.92 2.12 -16.44
N ASN A 297 5.47 3.16 -17.13
CA ASN A 297 4.06 3.56 -17.18
C ASN A 297 3.47 3.84 -15.78
N LEU A 298 4.27 4.39 -14.85
CA LEU A 298 3.75 4.79 -13.54
C LEU A 298 2.52 5.69 -13.73
N ILE A 299 1.43 5.40 -13.05
CA ILE A 299 0.21 6.20 -13.13
C ILE A 299 0.25 7.24 -12.02
N ASP A 300 0.25 8.50 -12.42
CA ASP A 300 0.19 9.63 -11.49
C ASP A 300 -0.75 10.71 -12.05
N TYR A 301 -1.04 11.75 -11.30
CA TYR A 301 -1.94 12.83 -11.71
C TYR A 301 -1.16 14.10 -12.07
N LYS A 302 -1.68 14.82 -13.04
CA LYS A 302 -1.17 16.13 -13.47
C LYS A 302 -2.31 17.13 -13.64
N ILE A 303 -1.99 18.42 -13.54
CA ILE A 303 -2.91 19.48 -13.94
C ILE A 303 -3.07 19.43 -15.44
N ILE A 304 -4.32 19.32 -15.90
CA ILE A 304 -4.67 19.22 -17.33
C ILE A 304 -5.34 20.50 -17.86
N ALA A 305 -6.00 21.23 -16.99
CA ALA A 305 -6.65 22.50 -17.33
C ALA A 305 -6.84 23.37 -16.09
N SER A 306 -7.11 24.67 -16.32
CA SER A 306 -7.55 25.61 -15.30
C SER A 306 -8.93 26.16 -15.67
N LYS A 307 -9.82 26.29 -14.69
CA LYS A 307 -11.14 26.91 -14.85
C LYS A 307 -11.05 28.44 -14.77
N VAL A 308 -12.05 29.13 -15.31
CA VAL A 308 -12.15 30.60 -15.25
C VAL A 308 -12.19 31.14 -13.81
N ASN A 309 -12.66 30.35 -12.86
CA ASN A 309 -12.68 30.69 -11.43
C ASN A 309 -11.34 30.41 -10.70
N GLY A 310 -10.28 30.05 -11.42
CA GLY A 310 -8.95 29.78 -10.88
C GLY A 310 -8.73 28.34 -10.38
N GLN A 311 -9.75 27.50 -10.38
CA GLN A 311 -9.61 26.11 -9.94
C GLN A 311 -8.83 25.26 -10.94
N SER A 312 -7.98 24.36 -10.42
CA SER A 312 -7.22 23.40 -11.24
C SER A 312 -8.02 22.12 -11.47
N ILE A 313 -7.87 21.56 -12.66
CA ILE A 313 -8.40 20.25 -13.04
C ILE A 313 -7.23 19.30 -13.21
N PHE A 314 -7.26 18.19 -12.47
CA PHE A 314 -6.26 17.12 -12.52
C PHE A 314 -6.81 15.91 -13.25
N SER A 315 -5.96 15.17 -13.93
CA SER A 315 -6.26 13.83 -14.45
C SER A 315 -5.05 12.91 -14.37
N TYR A 316 -5.28 11.62 -14.55
CA TYR A 316 -4.30 10.57 -14.44
C TYR A 316 -3.62 10.27 -15.77
N TYR A 317 -2.33 9.98 -15.73
CA TYR A 317 -1.49 9.69 -16.88
C TYR A 317 -0.49 8.61 -16.57
N ASN A 318 -0.04 7.90 -17.61
CA ASN A 318 1.18 7.14 -17.52
C ASN A 318 2.38 8.10 -17.59
N LEU A 319 3.04 8.29 -16.47
CA LEU A 319 4.32 8.94 -16.41
C LEU A 319 5.43 8.00 -16.88
N ASN A 320 6.59 8.57 -17.08
CA ASN A 320 7.74 7.87 -17.61
C ASN A 320 8.34 6.84 -16.64
N LYS A 321 9.62 6.55 -16.77
CA LYS A 321 10.30 5.48 -16.04
C LYS A 321 10.82 5.97 -14.70
N VAL A 322 10.30 5.43 -13.62
CA VAL A 322 10.86 5.63 -12.28
C VAL A 322 11.62 4.39 -11.82
N TYR A 323 12.56 4.58 -10.91
CA TYR A 323 13.23 3.45 -10.28
C TYR A 323 13.27 3.61 -8.77
N THR A 324 13.28 2.47 -8.09
CA THR A 324 13.67 2.38 -6.69
C THR A 324 14.84 1.41 -6.57
N GLN A 325 15.84 1.77 -5.77
CA GLN A 325 16.97 0.88 -5.49
C GLN A 325 17.47 1.11 -4.08
N GLY A 326 18.11 0.11 -3.52
CA GLY A 326 18.60 0.25 -2.17
C GLY A 326 19.18 -1.02 -1.58
N ILE A 327 19.40 -0.91 -0.27
CA ILE A 327 19.95 -1.98 0.56
C ILE A 327 19.02 -2.13 1.76
N GLU A 328 18.69 -3.36 2.08
CA GLU A 328 17.99 -3.76 3.30
C GLU A 328 18.92 -4.64 4.12
N PHE A 329 19.02 -4.33 5.39
CA PHE A 329 19.76 -5.10 6.37
C PHE A 329 18.83 -5.44 7.53
N ASN A 330 18.73 -6.73 7.88
CA ASN A 330 18.04 -7.19 9.06
C ASN A 330 18.97 -8.08 9.88
N SER A 331 18.91 -7.94 11.19
CA SER A 331 19.61 -8.80 12.13
C SER A 331 18.66 -9.20 13.24
N THR A 332 18.69 -10.47 13.60
CA THR A 332 18.02 -10.97 14.80
C THR A 332 19.05 -11.74 15.62
N SER A 333 19.17 -11.40 16.88
CA SER A 333 20.12 -12.02 17.82
C SER A 333 19.46 -12.29 19.16
N THR A 334 19.63 -13.51 19.67
CA THR A 334 19.30 -13.85 21.06
C THR A 334 20.55 -13.73 21.91
N VAL A 335 20.54 -12.83 22.88
CA VAL A 335 21.64 -12.56 23.79
C VAL A 335 21.26 -13.04 25.18
N PHE A 336 22.17 -13.78 25.85
CA PHE A 336 21.98 -14.33 27.20
C PHE A 336 20.72 -15.23 27.38
N ASN A 337 20.20 -15.82 26.27
CA ASN A 337 18.99 -16.64 26.18
C ASN A 337 17.65 -15.92 26.47
N ASP A 338 17.68 -14.75 27.09
CA ASP A 338 16.50 -14.04 27.59
C ASP A 338 16.22 -12.73 26.87
N ILE A 339 17.19 -12.25 26.06
CA ILE A 339 17.07 -10.98 25.32
C ILE A 339 17.11 -11.28 23.84
N GLU A 340 16.04 -10.93 23.12
CA GLU A 340 16.02 -10.92 21.67
C GLU A 340 16.15 -9.48 21.17
N ILE A 341 17.12 -9.24 20.28
CA ILE A 341 17.35 -7.95 19.63
C ILE A 341 17.15 -8.14 18.13
N SER A 342 16.24 -7.35 17.55
CA SER A 342 16.05 -7.28 16.10
C SER A 342 16.36 -5.86 15.62
N LEU A 343 17.24 -5.78 14.62
CA LEU A 343 17.62 -4.54 13.94
C LEU A 343 17.18 -4.62 12.48
N GLY A 344 16.60 -3.57 11.97
CA GLY A 344 16.29 -3.41 10.56
C GLY A 344 16.76 -2.05 10.07
N TYR A 345 17.42 -2.03 8.93
CA TYR A 345 17.85 -0.81 8.26
C TYR A 345 17.53 -0.90 6.77
N GLN A 346 17.00 0.18 6.21
CA GLN A 346 16.80 0.33 4.77
C GLN A 346 17.41 1.64 4.30
N PHE A 347 18.22 1.56 3.27
CA PHE A 347 18.56 2.67 2.40
C PHE A 347 17.75 2.58 1.12
N LEU A 348 17.03 3.64 0.76
CA LEU A 348 16.17 3.72 -0.42
C LEU A 348 16.49 4.96 -1.24
N GLU A 349 16.79 4.76 -2.51
CA GLU A 349 16.77 5.80 -3.53
C GLU A 349 15.58 5.56 -4.46
N ALA A 350 14.70 6.56 -4.61
CA ALA A 350 13.51 6.52 -5.47
C ALA A 350 13.48 7.77 -6.34
N LYS A 351 13.66 7.64 -7.66
CA LYS A 351 13.78 8.77 -8.58
C LYS A 351 13.06 8.52 -9.91
N ASP A 352 12.59 9.60 -10.50
CA ASP A 352 12.15 9.66 -11.88
C ASP A 352 13.40 9.80 -12.79
N ASN A 353 13.47 8.96 -13.82
CA ASN A 353 14.61 8.95 -14.75
C ASN A 353 14.61 10.18 -15.67
N ASP A 354 13.44 10.64 -16.10
CA ASP A 354 13.34 11.75 -17.04
C ASP A 354 13.64 13.05 -16.35
N SER A 355 13.07 13.27 -15.16
CA SER A 355 13.43 14.41 -14.29
C SER A 355 14.94 14.44 -14.00
N LYS A 356 15.53 13.30 -13.70
CA LYS A 356 16.98 13.19 -13.48
C LYS A 356 17.78 13.56 -14.72
N ASN A 357 17.35 13.16 -15.92
CA ASN A 357 18.03 13.48 -17.17
C ASN A 357 17.88 14.97 -17.52
N GLN A 358 16.68 15.54 -17.38
CA GLN A 358 16.42 16.96 -17.60
C GLN A 358 17.27 17.84 -16.65
N ILE A 359 17.37 17.46 -15.37
CA ILE A 359 18.21 18.15 -14.41
C ILE A 359 19.69 18.05 -14.82
N LYS A 360 20.15 16.86 -15.24
CA LYS A 360 21.54 16.66 -15.70
C LYS A 360 21.85 17.51 -16.94
N ASN A 361 20.88 17.68 -17.83
CA ASN A 361 21.00 18.50 -19.03
C ASN A 361 20.87 20.01 -18.73
N GLY A 362 20.51 20.39 -17.50
CA GLY A 362 20.32 21.78 -17.12
C GLY A 362 19.01 22.41 -17.59
N GLU A 363 18.02 21.59 -17.87
CA GLU A 363 16.71 22.01 -18.45
C GLU A 363 15.69 22.39 -17.38
N VAL A 364 15.99 22.14 -16.09
CA VAL A 364 15.05 22.33 -14.99
C VAL A 364 15.40 23.54 -14.16
N PHE A 365 14.40 24.39 -13.97
CA PHE A 365 14.50 25.62 -13.18
C PHE A 365 13.39 25.65 -12.12
N ALA A 366 13.71 26.20 -10.96
CA ALA A 366 12.79 26.44 -9.87
C ALA A 366 12.85 27.88 -9.40
N ARG A 367 11.85 28.29 -8.63
CA ARG A 367 11.84 29.55 -7.90
C ARG A 367 11.19 29.32 -6.53
N ARG A 368 11.67 30.05 -5.54
CA ARG A 368 11.18 29.92 -4.17
C ARG A 368 9.72 30.39 -4.02
N THR A 369 9.36 31.47 -4.71
CA THR A 369 8.00 32.01 -4.79
C THR A 369 7.73 32.49 -6.22
N PRO A 370 6.47 32.72 -6.64
CA PRO A 370 6.15 33.23 -7.96
C PRO A 370 6.90 34.51 -8.37
N SER A 371 7.30 35.33 -7.40
CA SER A 371 8.03 36.61 -7.59
C SER A 371 9.55 36.50 -7.41
N SER A 372 10.08 35.34 -6.98
CA SER A 372 11.51 35.16 -6.80
C SER A 372 12.23 34.90 -8.13
N PRO A 373 13.54 35.26 -8.26
CA PRO A 373 14.35 34.86 -9.41
C PRO A 373 14.38 33.34 -9.57
N THR A 374 14.38 32.89 -10.83
CA THR A 374 14.58 31.47 -11.15
C THR A 374 16.03 31.08 -10.98
N PHE A 375 16.26 29.85 -10.53
CA PHE A 375 17.59 29.23 -10.48
C PHE A 375 17.51 27.82 -11.08
N GLN A 376 18.64 27.36 -11.60
CA GLN A 376 18.76 26.03 -12.18
C GLN A 376 18.91 24.98 -11.09
N ILE A 377 18.06 23.94 -11.13
CA ILE A 377 18.15 22.80 -10.20
C ILE A 377 19.35 21.94 -10.56
N LYS A 378 20.15 21.58 -9.57
CA LYS A 378 21.29 20.69 -9.70
C LYS A 378 20.92 19.28 -9.23
N PRO A 379 21.63 18.22 -9.70
CA PRO A 379 21.35 16.83 -9.29
C PRO A 379 21.33 16.58 -7.78
N LYS A 380 22.08 17.38 -6.99
CA LYS A 380 22.11 17.31 -5.52
C LYS A 380 20.84 17.85 -4.85
N ASP A 381 20.15 18.77 -5.52
CA ASP A 381 18.97 19.47 -5.00
C ASP A 381 17.67 18.67 -5.26
N TYR A 382 17.74 17.59 -6.05
CA TYR A 382 16.61 16.71 -6.37
C TYR A 382 16.51 15.55 -5.37
N PHE A 383 15.50 15.59 -4.50
CA PHE A 383 15.29 14.58 -3.47
C PHE A 383 14.72 13.26 -4.01
N GLY A 384 13.96 13.29 -5.10
CA GLY A 384 13.35 12.11 -5.72
C GLY A 384 11.83 12.10 -5.61
N LEU A 385 11.23 10.92 -5.36
CA LEU A 385 9.78 10.77 -5.27
C LEU A 385 9.24 11.16 -3.89
N TYR A 386 8.00 11.70 -3.87
CA TYR A 386 7.28 12.06 -2.65
C TYR A 386 7.03 10.85 -1.74
N ASN A 387 6.91 11.11 -0.44
CA ASN A 387 6.62 10.12 0.60
C ASN A 387 7.65 8.96 0.68
N ARG A 388 8.89 9.19 0.20
CA ARG A 388 9.99 8.21 0.21
C ARG A 388 11.16 8.72 1.04
N SER A 389 11.28 8.18 2.25
CA SER A 389 12.42 8.44 3.14
C SER A 389 13.64 7.64 2.70
N LYS A 390 14.81 8.27 2.67
CA LYS A 390 16.07 7.61 2.25
C LYS A 390 16.57 6.60 3.27
N HIS A 391 16.40 6.88 4.57
CA HIS A 391 16.90 6.06 5.65
C HIS A 391 15.77 5.70 6.60
N ASN A 392 15.53 4.42 6.78
CA ASN A 392 14.61 3.89 7.78
C ASN A 392 15.36 2.91 8.68
N PHE A 393 15.22 3.06 9.98
CA PHE A 393 15.82 2.19 10.97
C PHE A 393 14.77 1.70 11.94
N ASN A 394 14.82 0.41 12.29
CA ASN A 394 13.92 -0.22 13.25
C ASN A 394 14.74 -0.98 14.27
N LEU A 395 14.44 -0.78 15.54
CA LEU A 395 14.99 -1.54 16.66
C LEU A 395 13.85 -2.18 17.43
N LYS A 396 13.95 -3.47 17.74
CA LYS A 396 13.08 -4.17 18.66
C LYS A 396 13.94 -4.90 19.69
N ILE A 397 13.60 -4.80 20.95
CA ILE A 397 14.21 -5.51 22.06
C ILE A 397 13.09 -6.16 22.84
N SER A 398 13.18 -7.49 22.99
CA SER A 398 12.31 -8.28 23.86
C SER A 398 13.16 -8.89 24.93
N TYR A 399 12.79 -8.67 26.20
CA TYR A 399 13.48 -9.22 27.34
C TYR A 399 12.50 -10.00 28.20
N ALA A 400 12.70 -11.30 28.30
CA ALA A 400 11.96 -12.20 29.17
C ALA A 400 12.69 -12.32 30.52
N PHE A 401 12.25 -11.59 31.54
CA PHE A 401 12.88 -11.65 32.85
C PHE A 401 12.35 -12.83 33.65
N LYS A 402 12.91 -14.00 33.39
CA LYS A 402 12.52 -15.29 34.00
C LYS A 402 10.98 -15.45 33.85
N ASP A 403 10.29 -15.84 34.94
CA ASP A 403 8.83 -15.95 34.98
C ASP A 403 8.15 -14.70 35.59
N TYR A 404 8.89 -13.59 35.74
CA TYR A 404 8.37 -12.42 36.44
C TYR A 404 7.64 -11.47 35.49
N PHE A 405 8.28 -11.03 34.41
CA PHE A 405 7.70 -10.12 33.42
C PHE A 405 8.47 -10.12 32.11
N ASP A 406 7.81 -9.71 31.06
CA ASP A 406 8.38 -9.48 29.74
C ASP A 406 8.41 -7.98 29.45
N ILE A 407 9.56 -7.47 29.01
CA ILE A 407 9.71 -6.08 28.54
C ILE A 407 9.81 -6.13 27.03
N TYR A 408 9.08 -5.26 26.38
CA TYR A 408 9.15 -5.04 24.95
C TYR A 408 9.43 -3.56 24.66
N PHE A 409 10.51 -3.29 23.93
CA PHE A 409 10.88 -1.98 23.43
C PHE A 409 10.95 -2.01 21.93
N LYS A 410 10.38 -0.99 21.29
CA LYS A 410 10.43 -0.81 19.84
C LYS A 410 10.74 0.64 19.54
N SER A 411 11.64 0.87 18.56
CA SER A 411 11.95 2.21 18.10
C SER A 411 12.04 2.22 16.57
N LYS A 412 11.50 3.27 15.97
CA LYS A 412 11.51 3.50 14.53
C LYS A 412 12.05 4.89 14.26
N TYR A 413 13.11 4.96 13.47
CA TYR A 413 13.61 6.19 12.91
C TYR A 413 13.27 6.28 11.43
N ARG A 414 12.83 7.42 10.99
CA ARG A 414 12.57 7.75 9.59
C ARG A 414 13.27 9.08 9.28
N SER A 415 14.11 9.10 8.24
CA SER A 415 14.73 10.35 7.79
C SER A 415 13.72 11.25 7.08
N LYS A 416 14.03 12.54 6.98
CA LYS A 416 13.28 13.56 6.21
C LYS A 416 12.79 13.02 4.86
N TYR A 417 11.56 13.38 4.47
CA TYR A 417 10.95 13.03 3.19
C TYR A 417 9.97 14.11 2.72
N GLY A 418 9.88 14.29 1.41
CA GLY A 418 8.96 15.25 0.80
C GLY A 418 7.51 14.83 0.89
N LEU A 419 6.65 15.78 1.19
CA LEU A 419 5.21 15.60 1.34
C LEU A 419 4.45 16.06 0.10
N SER A 420 4.70 17.30 -0.36
CA SER A 420 4.02 17.93 -1.48
C SER A 420 4.95 18.89 -2.24
N ASP A 421 4.59 19.17 -3.51
CA ASP A 421 5.21 20.17 -4.34
C ASP A 421 4.57 21.54 -4.02
N SER A 422 5.28 22.37 -3.29
CA SER A 422 4.79 23.68 -2.85
C SER A 422 5.10 24.79 -3.84
N ASN A 423 6.09 24.61 -4.69
CA ASN A 423 6.49 25.62 -5.67
C ASN A 423 5.93 25.37 -7.09
N GLY A 424 5.24 24.22 -7.32
CA GLY A 424 4.53 23.90 -8.55
C GLY A 424 5.40 23.52 -9.74
N ASN A 425 6.65 23.07 -9.49
CA ASN A 425 7.59 22.70 -10.56
C ASN A 425 7.57 21.20 -10.93
N ASN A 426 6.72 20.40 -10.27
CA ASN A 426 6.58 18.95 -10.40
C ASN A 426 7.84 18.15 -10.01
N LEU A 427 8.71 18.72 -9.20
CA LEU A 427 9.92 18.07 -8.69
C LEU A 427 10.00 18.30 -7.19
N LEU A 428 10.54 17.32 -6.48
CA LEU A 428 10.80 17.46 -5.06
C LEU A 428 12.18 18.10 -4.85
N ASP A 429 12.18 19.34 -4.39
CA ASP A 429 13.39 20.14 -4.13
C ASP A 429 13.39 20.79 -2.72
N ASP A 430 14.39 21.59 -2.39
CA ASP A 430 14.56 22.21 -1.07
C ASP A 430 13.47 23.23 -0.68
N PHE A 431 12.59 23.61 -1.60
CA PHE A 431 11.54 24.62 -1.39
C PHE A 431 10.15 24.03 -1.22
N ASP A 432 10.07 22.72 -1.21
CA ASP A 432 8.84 21.95 -1.03
C ASP A 432 8.57 21.63 0.44
N ASP A 433 7.38 21.09 0.71
CA ASP A 433 7.00 20.68 2.05
C ASP A 433 7.63 19.34 2.41
N PHE A 434 8.21 19.28 3.60
CA PHE A 434 8.84 18.09 4.11
C PHE A 434 8.33 17.72 5.50
N VAL A 435 8.17 16.45 5.73
CA VAL A 435 8.15 15.90 7.08
C VAL A 435 9.59 15.70 7.53
N GLU A 436 9.97 16.33 8.63
CA GLU A 436 11.31 16.22 9.19
C GLU A 436 11.58 14.81 9.74
N SER A 437 12.86 14.51 9.95
CA SER A 437 13.25 13.21 10.50
C SER A 437 12.65 13.01 11.89
N ASN A 438 12.17 11.82 12.17
CA ASN A 438 11.52 11.50 13.43
C ASN A 438 11.95 10.16 14.00
N LEU A 439 11.85 10.07 15.33
CA LEU A 439 12.12 8.86 16.09
C LEU A 439 10.91 8.58 17.00
N ILE A 440 10.24 7.46 16.74
CA ILE A 440 9.08 7.02 17.51
C ILE A 440 9.45 5.77 18.25
N SER A 441 9.28 5.78 19.55
CA SER A 441 9.64 4.68 20.44
C SER A 441 8.48 4.29 21.35
N ASP A 442 8.26 2.98 21.47
CA ASP A 442 7.23 2.38 22.29
C ASP A 442 7.89 1.46 23.33
N ILE A 443 7.35 1.43 24.54
CA ILE A 443 7.77 0.49 25.60
C ILE A 443 6.56 -0.15 26.24
N SER A 444 6.64 -1.43 26.54
CA SER A 444 5.62 -2.11 27.34
C SER A 444 6.22 -3.15 28.27
N ILE A 445 5.56 -3.41 29.37
CA ILE A 445 5.85 -4.46 30.32
C ILE A 445 4.61 -5.33 30.48
N SER A 446 4.79 -6.65 30.39
CA SER A 446 3.72 -7.63 30.51
C SER A 446 4.03 -8.65 31.60
N LYS A 447 3.00 -9.06 32.33
CA LYS A 447 3.09 -10.16 33.31
C LYS A 447 2.06 -11.21 33.00
N ASN A 448 2.53 -12.45 32.89
CA ASN A 448 1.68 -13.63 32.77
C ASN A 448 1.37 -14.16 34.18
N TYR A 449 0.09 -14.34 34.48
CA TYR A 449 -0.35 -14.98 35.72
C TYR A 449 -1.51 -15.92 35.44
N LYS A 450 -1.24 -17.24 35.42
CA LYS A 450 -2.22 -18.29 35.08
C LYS A 450 -2.88 -17.98 33.71
N ASN A 451 -4.19 -17.72 33.74
CA ASN A 451 -5.00 -17.42 32.54
C ASN A 451 -5.03 -15.92 32.19
N TYR A 452 -4.31 -15.08 32.91
CA TYR A 452 -4.32 -13.63 32.73
C TYR A 452 -2.98 -13.13 32.20
N ILE A 453 -3.03 -12.21 31.24
CA ILE A 453 -1.85 -11.45 30.82
C ILE A 453 -2.19 -9.98 31.01
N LEU A 454 -1.50 -9.33 31.92
CA LEU A 454 -1.61 -7.90 32.17
C LEU A 454 -0.44 -7.18 31.50
N THR A 455 -0.74 -6.18 30.69
CA THR A 455 0.25 -5.36 29.98
C THR A 455 0.02 -3.88 30.31
N PHE A 456 1.10 -3.17 30.62
CA PHE A 456 1.15 -1.72 30.68
C PHE A 456 2.12 -1.23 29.61
N GLY A 457 1.78 -0.16 28.89
CA GLY A 457 2.63 0.34 27.84
C GLY A 457 2.48 1.84 27.61
N VAL A 458 3.50 2.37 26.96
CA VAL A 458 3.57 3.74 26.48
C VAL A 458 3.94 3.69 25.00
N GLU A 459 3.06 4.15 24.14
CA GLU A 459 3.35 4.41 22.74
C GLU A 459 3.82 5.84 22.55
N ASN A 460 4.70 6.05 21.58
CA ASN A 460 5.31 7.35 21.33
C ASN A 460 5.92 7.96 22.59
N LEU A 461 6.86 7.25 23.19
CA LEU A 461 7.50 7.60 24.48
C LEU A 461 8.03 9.03 24.55
N PHE A 462 8.53 9.57 23.43
CA PHE A 462 9.11 10.91 23.32
C PHE A 462 8.11 11.99 22.90
N ASP A 463 6.82 11.62 22.77
CA ASP A 463 5.73 12.56 22.45
C ASP A 463 5.91 13.32 21.15
N TYR A 464 6.43 12.63 20.12
CA TYR A 464 6.60 13.22 18.80
C TYR A 464 5.23 13.57 18.19
N THR A 465 5.07 14.81 17.75
CA THR A 465 3.92 15.29 16.99
C THR A 465 4.39 16.20 15.86
N ASP A 466 3.68 16.19 14.76
CA ASP A 466 3.87 17.11 13.64
C ASP A 466 2.47 17.51 13.16
N ARG A 467 1.93 18.55 13.77
CA ARG A 467 0.55 19.01 13.52
C ARG A 467 0.36 19.63 12.15
N GLU A 468 1.44 20.14 11.56
CA GLU A 468 1.42 20.78 10.26
C GLU A 468 1.37 19.76 9.10
N ASN A 469 2.25 18.76 9.14
CA ASN A 469 2.42 17.83 8.04
C ASN A 469 1.68 16.49 8.23
N ILE A 470 1.56 16.02 9.49
CA ILE A 470 0.87 14.77 9.84
C ILE A 470 -0.05 14.97 11.05
N PRO A 471 -1.10 15.83 10.93
CA PRO A 471 -1.94 16.27 12.04
C PRO A 471 -2.63 15.12 12.79
N ASN A 472 -2.93 14.02 12.11
CA ASN A 472 -3.61 12.85 12.69
C ASN A 472 -2.69 11.90 13.45
N TYR A 473 -1.40 12.24 13.61
CA TYR A 473 -0.50 11.39 14.38
C TYR A 473 -0.66 11.65 15.87
N PRO A 474 -1.12 10.65 16.67
CA PRO A 474 -1.32 10.86 18.10
C PRO A 474 0.01 11.08 18.80
N GLY A 475 0.04 11.98 19.79
CA GLY A 475 1.14 12.14 20.72
C GLY A 475 1.34 10.90 21.59
N ARG A 476 1.86 11.05 22.78
CA ARG A 476 2.09 9.93 23.72
C ARG A 476 0.79 9.30 24.17
N ILE A 477 0.70 7.97 24.08
CA ILE A 477 -0.44 7.19 24.56
C ILE A 477 0.02 6.25 25.67
N ILE A 478 -0.62 6.34 26.83
CA ILE A 478 -0.43 5.41 27.95
C ILE A 478 -1.62 4.45 27.95
N TYR A 479 -1.37 3.15 28.00
CA TYR A 479 -2.42 2.13 27.95
C TYR A 479 -2.20 0.98 28.92
N SER A 480 -3.29 0.34 29.30
CA SER A 480 -3.28 -0.96 29.96
C SER A 480 -4.14 -1.96 29.21
N LYS A 481 -3.74 -3.22 29.17
CA LYS A 481 -4.44 -4.29 28.47
C LYS A 481 -4.48 -5.54 29.35
N LEU A 482 -5.68 -6.11 29.51
CA LEU A 482 -5.91 -7.40 30.15
C LEU A 482 -6.36 -8.42 29.10
N ASN A 483 -5.60 -9.50 28.95
CA ASN A 483 -6.01 -10.67 28.17
C ASN A 483 -6.38 -11.79 29.10
N ILE A 484 -7.50 -12.45 28.85
CA ILE A 484 -8.00 -13.59 29.61
C ILE A 484 -8.04 -14.80 28.67
N LYS A 485 -7.34 -15.88 29.04
CA LYS A 485 -7.44 -17.16 28.33
C LYS A 485 -8.57 -17.96 28.98
N LEU A 486 -9.62 -18.17 28.22
CA LEU A 486 -10.79 -18.96 28.61
C LEU A 486 -10.52 -20.46 28.45
#